data_fe79d06b4fe1bf9880581fed34b8f6c0
#
_entry.id   fe79d06b4fe1bf9880581fed34b8f6c0
#
_cell.length_a   1.000
_cell.length_b   1.000
_cell.length_c   1.000
_cell.angle_alpha   90.00
_cell.angle_beta   90.00
_cell.angle_gamma   90.00
#
_symmetry.space_group_name_H-M   'P 1'
#
loop_
_entity.id
_entity.type
_entity.pdbx_description
1 polymer ?
#
loop_
_entity_poly.entity_id
_entity_poly.type
_entity_poly.pdbx_seq_one_letter_code
_entity_poly.pdbx_strand_id
1 'polypeptide(L)'
;MNNELKGGRRIDDWRPEDEKFWANGGKQTATRNLWISIPNLLLAFSVWVIWSVVVVRMPDAGFHFDKAQLSWLTALPALSGATLRIFYSFLVPIFGGRKLTTLATLSLLIPTIWMGFALQDPNTPFATFAIIALLCGFGGANFASSMSNISFFYPKSQQGTAMGLNAGLGNLGVSVMQFLVP
;
A
#
# COMPACT_ATOMS: atom_id res chain seq x y z
N MET A 1 31.19 1.79 -24.36
CA MET A 1 30.69 3.03 -23.78
C MET A 1 30.02 2.67 -22.47
N ASN A 2 30.70 2.92 -21.36
CA ASN A 2 30.23 2.63 -20.02
C ASN A 2 29.08 3.62 -19.71
N ASN A 3 27.84 3.17 -19.90
CA ASN A 3 26.70 3.88 -19.37
C ASN A 3 26.59 3.50 -17.88
N GLU A 4 27.47 4.11 -17.07
CA GLU A 4 27.33 4.08 -15.63
C GLU A 4 25.95 4.64 -15.34
N LEU A 5 25.09 3.80 -14.76
CA LEU A 5 23.89 4.26 -14.05
C LEU A 5 24.40 5.19 -12.95
N LYS A 6 24.70 6.45 -13.33
CA LYS A 6 25.12 7.49 -12.40
C LYS A 6 24.07 7.48 -11.31
N GLY A 7 24.51 7.41 -10.06
CA GLY A 7 23.68 7.35 -8.86
C GLY A 7 22.75 8.55 -8.67
N GLY A 8 22.11 8.95 -9.75
CA GLY A 8 21.11 9.99 -9.82
C GLY A 8 19.77 9.47 -9.26
N ARG A 9 19.03 10.39 -8.64
CA ARG A 9 17.68 10.12 -8.08
C ARG A 9 16.62 9.86 -9.15
N ARG A 10 16.95 9.99 -10.44
CA ARG A 10 16.05 9.86 -11.59
C ARG A 10 16.66 8.90 -12.60
N ILE A 11 15.84 8.00 -13.11
CA ILE A 11 16.20 7.09 -14.20
C ILE A 11 15.62 7.73 -15.47
N ASP A 12 16.50 8.25 -16.33
CA ASP A 12 16.08 8.95 -17.56
C ASP A 12 16.04 8.00 -18.77
N ASP A 13 16.75 6.88 -18.74
CA ASP A 13 16.74 5.83 -19.76
C ASP A 13 16.40 4.48 -19.13
N TRP A 14 15.24 3.94 -19.49
CA TRP A 14 14.79 2.64 -19.00
C TRP A 14 14.21 1.80 -20.13
N ARG A 15 14.93 0.74 -20.51
CA ARG A 15 14.63 -0.13 -21.65
C ARG A 15 14.62 -1.60 -21.22
N PRO A 16 13.60 -2.06 -20.49
CA PRO A 16 13.56 -3.41 -19.96
C PRO A 16 13.46 -4.50 -21.04
N GLU A 17 12.97 -4.16 -22.25
CA GLU A 17 12.86 -5.08 -23.37
C GLU A 17 14.18 -5.25 -24.15
N ASP A 18 15.20 -4.40 -23.92
CA ASP A 18 16.52 -4.56 -24.50
C ASP A 18 17.33 -5.56 -23.68
N GLU A 19 17.61 -6.72 -24.24
CA GLU A 19 18.32 -7.82 -23.56
C GLU A 19 19.70 -7.40 -23.02
N LYS A 20 20.42 -6.57 -23.78
CA LYS A 20 21.73 -6.08 -23.36
C LYS A 20 21.63 -5.11 -22.18
N PHE A 21 20.66 -4.21 -22.24
CA PHE A 21 20.36 -3.30 -21.14
C PHE A 21 19.93 -4.07 -19.89
N TRP A 22 19.07 -5.07 -20.08
CA TRP A 22 18.58 -5.91 -18.99
C TRP A 22 19.71 -6.68 -18.31
N ALA A 23 20.58 -7.32 -19.08
CA ALA A 23 21.74 -8.06 -18.56
C ALA A 23 22.76 -7.15 -17.88
N ASN A 24 22.97 -5.90 -18.37
CA ASN A 24 23.96 -4.95 -17.88
C ASN A 24 23.50 -4.07 -16.72
N GLY A 25 22.58 -4.57 -15.86
CA GLY A 25 22.18 -3.89 -14.63
C GLY A 25 20.71 -3.54 -14.52
N GLY A 26 19.94 -3.59 -15.63
CA GLY A 26 18.49 -3.38 -15.62
C GLY A 26 17.78 -4.34 -14.67
N LYS A 27 18.10 -5.64 -14.77
CA LYS A 27 17.56 -6.70 -13.90
C LYS A 27 17.83 -6.43 -12.41
N GLN A 28 19.06 -6.02 -12.08
CA GLN A 28 19.44 -5.75 -10.69
C GLN A 28 18.63 -4.58 -10.11
N THR A 29 18.47 -3.51 -10.90
CA THR A 29 17.68 -2.34 -10.52
C THR A 29 16.20 -2.70 -10.33
N ALA A 30 15.62 -3.46 -11.25
CA ALA A 30 14.24 -3.93 -11.18
C ALA A 30 14.01 -4.83 -9.96
N THR A 31 14.92 -5.78 -9.71
CA THR A 31 14.86 -6.68 -8.55
C THR A 31 14.94 -5.91 -7.24
N ARG A 32 15.84 -4.93 -7.14
CA ARG A 32 15.92 -4.06 -5.97
C ARG A 32 14.62 -3.27 -5.76
N ASN A 33 14.03 -2.74 -6.82
CA ASN A 33 12.75 -2.04 -6.74
C ASN A 33 11.63 -2.97 -6.25
N LEU A 34 11.58 -4.20 -6.74
CA LEU A 34 10.62 -5.22 -6.30
C LEU A 34 10.74 -5.50 -4.80
N TRP A 35 11.96 -5.79 -4.33
CA TRP A 35 12.20 -6.12 -2.93
C TRP A 35 11.97 -4.94 -1.96
N ILE A 36 12.00 -3.70 -2.44
CA ILE A 36 11.60 -2.53 -1.67
C ILE A 36 10.07 -2.36 -1.73
N SER A 37 9.44 -2.67 -2.84
CA SER A 37 7.99 -2.52 -3.02
C SER A 37 7.19 -3.51 -2.17
N ILE A 38 7.66 -4.74 -2.03
CA ILE A 38 7.00 -5.81 -1.25
C ILE A 38 6.73 -5.38 0.21
N PRO A 39 7.73 -4.98 1.03
CA PRO A 39 7.46 -4.57 2.40
C PRO A 39 6.60 -3.31 2.50
N ASN A 40 6.71 -2.38 1.55
CA ASN A 40 5.80 -1.22 1.52
C ASN A 40 4.35 -1.65 1.30
N LEU A 41 4.11 -2.60 0.38
CA LEU A 41 2.78 -3.13 0.12
C LEU A 41 2.26 -3.97 1.30
N LEU A 42 3.13 -4.73 1.96
CA LEU A 42 2.81 -5.47 3.17
C LEU A 42 2.33 -4.54 4.28
N LEU A 43 3.06 -3.45 4.56
CA LEU A 43 2.65 -2.44 5.53
C LEU A 43 1.32 -1.78 5.14
N ALA A 44 1.12 -1.49 3.86
CA ALA A 44 -0.10 -0.89 3.37
C ALA A 44 -1.33 -1.79 3.61
N PHE A 45 -1.22 -3.07 3.32
CA PHE A 45 -2.28 -4.04 3.61
C PHE A 45 -2.46 -4.29 5.10
N SER A 46 -1.39 -4.25 5.89
CA SER A 46 -1.47 -4.33 7.34
C SER A 46 -2.32 -3.21 7.92
N VAL A 47 -2.07 -1.96 7.52
CA VAL A 47 -2.86 -0.80 7.96
C VAL A 47 -4.31 -0.88 7.47
N TRP A 48 -4.51 -1.35 6.25
CA TRP A 48 -5.86 -1.50 5.70
C TRP A 48 -6.69 -2.53 6.47
N VAL A 49 -6.09 -3.68 6.82
CA VAL A 49 -6.80 -4.81 7.43
C VAL A 49 -6.94 -4.67 8.94
N ILE A 50 -5.98 -4.03 9.62
CA ILE A 50 -6.06 -3.85 11.09
C ILE A 50 -7.35 -3.14 11.49
N TRP A 51 -7.87 -2.27 10.62
CA TRP A 51 -9.12 -1.57 10.85
C TRP A 51 -10.31 -2.51 11.05
N SER A 52 -10.43 -3.57 10.23
CA SER A 52 -11.53 -4.53 10.37
C SER A 52 -11.42 -5.33 11.68
N VAL A 53 -10.19 -5.63 12.13
CA VAL A 53 -9.96 -6.28 13.43
C VAL A 53 -10.36 -5.35 14.57
N VAL A 54 -9.95 -4.08 14.50
CA VAL A 54 -10.29 -3.06 15.51
C VAL A 54 -11.82 -2.91 15.63
N VAL A 55 -12.53 -2.79 14.50
CA VAL A 55 -14.01 -2.61 14.52
C VAL A 55 -14.72 -3.77 15.21
N VAL A 56 -14.26 -5.00 15.01
CA VAL A 56 -14.84 -6.18 15.68
C VAL A 56 -14.65 -6.12 17.20
N ARG A 57 -13.56 -5.52 17.70
CA ARG A 57 -13.23 -5.41 19.10
C ARG A 57 -13.77 -4.15 19.80
N MET A 58 -14.31 -3.19 19.04
CA MET A 58 -14.84 -1.94 19.59
C MET A 58 -15.90 -2.14 20.69
N PRO A 59 -16.88 -3.07 20.55
CA PRO A 59 -17.85 -3.30 21.62
C PRO A 59 -17.19 -3.77 22.93
N ASP A 60 -16.19 -4.64 22.85
CA ASP A 60 -15.46 -5.16 24.01
C ASP A 60 -14.62 -4.06 24.68
N ALA A 61 -14.20 -3.07 23.91
CA ALA A 61 -13.44 -1.89 24.37
C ALA A 61 -14.33 -0.77 24.94
N GLY A 62 -15.64 -0.98 25.04
CA GLY A 62 -16.60 -0.05 25.64
C GLY A 62 -17.20 0.98 24.67
N PHE A 63 -17.05 0.79 23.35
CA PHE A 63 -17.72 1.65 22.35
C PHE A 63 -19.13 1.16 22.08
N HIS A 64 -20.12 2.04 22.22
CA HIS A 64 -21.55 1.73 22.07
C HIS A 64 -22.05 2.12 20.68
N PHE A 65 -21.46 1.56 19.62
CA PHE A 65 -21.94 1.74 18.25
C PHE A 65 -22.97 0.67 17.90
N ASP A 66 -24.00 1.07 17.17
CA ASP A 66 -25.01 0.13 16.65
C ASP A 66 -24.44 -0.72 15.49
N LYS A 67 -25.18 -1.78 15.12
CA LYS A 67 -24.74 -2.70 14.05
C LYS A 67 -24.55 -2.00 12.71
N ALA A 68 -25.36 -1.00 12.39
CA ALA A 68 -25.25 -0.25 11.15
C ALA A 68 -23.97 0.59 11.14
N GLN A 69 -23.65 1.26 12.26
CA GLN A 69 -22.42 2.02 12.43
C GLN A 69 -21.17 1.15 12.29
N LEU A 70 -21.11 -0.01 12.97
CA LEU A 70 -20.01 -0.95 12.85
C LEU A 70 -19.85 -1.49 11.42
N SER A 71 -20.98 -1.77 10.74
CA SER A 71 -20.96 -2.20 9.33
C SER A 71 -20.41 -1.12 8.42
N TRP A 72 -20.79 0.15 8.64
CA TRP A 72 -20.23 1.27 7.91
C TRP A 72 -18.72 1.43 8.16
N LEU A 73 -18.29 1.39 9.42
CA LEU A 73 -16.85 1.45 9.74
C LEU A 73 -16.04 0.36 9.03
N THR A 74 -16.59 -0.85 8.92
CA THR A 74 -15.93 -1.95 8.20
C THR A 74 -15.90 -1.72 6.69
N ALA A 75 -16.93 -1.11 6.10
CA ALA A 75 -17.05 -0.89 4.66
C ALA A 75 -16.23 0.31 4.15
N LEU A 76 -16.08 1.36 4.96
CA LEU A 76 -15.45 2.61 4.55
C LEU A 76 -14.02 2.47 4.00
N PRO A 77 -13.11 1.67 4.61
CA PRO A 77 -11.78 1.49 4.05
C PRO A 77 -11.78 0.79 2.69
N ALA A 78 -12.71 -0.15 2.49
CA ALA A 78 -12.84 -0.82 1.21
C ALA A 78 -13.36 0.12 0.13
N LEU A 79 -14.35 0.94 0.46
CA LEU A 79 -14.93 1.94 -0.45
C LEU A 79 -13.90 2.99 -0.86
N SER A 80 -13.22 3.61 0.11
CA SER A 80 -12.20 4.62 -0.18
C SER A 80 -11.00 4.02 -0.90
N GLY A 81 -10.54 2.84 -0.49
CA GLY A 81 -9.45 2.13 -1.14
C GLY A 81 -9.75 1.77 -2.59
N ALA A 82 -10.94 1.27 -2.89
CA ALA A 82 -11.37 0.96 -4.26
C ALA A 82 -11.43 2.22 -5.14
N THR A 83 -12.02 3.29 -4.63
CA THR A 83 -12.11 4.58 -5.35
C THR A 83 -10.72 5.17 -5.62
N LEU A 84 -9.85 5.17 -4.62
CA LEU A 84 -8.51 5.74 -4.74
C LEU A 84 -7.59 4.93 -5.66
N ARG A 85 -7.81 3.63 -5.87
CA ARG A 85 -7.05 2.81 -6.84
C ARG A 85 -7.08 3.39 -8.24
N ILE A 86 -8.21 3.97 -8.65
CA ILE A 86 -8.35 4.59 -9.96
C ILE A 86 -7.32 5.71 -10.13
N PHE A 87 -7.21 6.60 -9.14
CA PHE A 87 -6.26 7.72 -9.18
C PHE A 87 -4.82 7.23 -9.02
N TYR A 88 -4.55 6.33 -8.09
CA TYR A 88 -3.20 5.82 -7.81
C TYR A 88 -2.57 5.10 -9.01
N SER A 89 -3.36 4.49 -9.89
CA SER A 89 -2.86 3.85 -11.11
C SER A 89 -2.18 4.84 -12.05
N PHE A 90 -2.68 6.09 -12.09
CA PHE A 90 -2.17 7.14 -12.98
C PHE A 90 -1.06 8.00 -12.35
N LEU A 91 -0.87 7.92 -11.03
CA LEU A 91 0.08 8.80 -10.34
C LEU A 91 1.54 8.36 -10.54
N VAL A 92 1.80 7.07 -10.79
CA VAL A 92 3.17 6.54 -10.99
C VAL A 92 3.88 7.20 -12.17
N PRO A 93 3.31 7.30 -13.38
CA PRO A 93 3.93 8.00 -14.49
C PRO A 93 4.16 9.49 -14.24
N ILE A 94 3.30 10.13 -13.44
CA ILE A 94 3.33 11.58 -13.19
C ILE A 94 4.40 11.94 -12.14
N PHE A 95 4.38 11.28 -10.98
CA PHE A 95 5.23 11.62 -9.82
C PHE A 95 6.49 10.75 -9.71
N GLY A 96 6.53 9.64 -10.46
CA GLY A 96 7.57 8.62 -10.34
C GLY A 96 7.35 7.67 -9.15
N GLY A 97 7.64 6.40 -9.36
CA GLY A 97 7.37 5.34 -8.38
C GLY A 97 7.98 5.60 -7.01
N ARG A 98 9.24 6.09 -6.95
CA ARG A 98 9.92 6.36 -5.68
C ARG A 98 9.19 7.38 -4.80
N LYS A 99 8.87 8.56 -5.36
CA LYS A 99 8.20 9.64 -4.60
C LYS A 99 6.81 9.20 -4.17
N LEU A 100 6.07 8.60 -5.09
CA LEU A 100 4.71 8.14 -4.81
C LEU A 100 4.69 7.07 -3.72
N THR A 101 5.54 6.03 -3.81
CA THR A 101 5.61 4.98 -2.80
C THR A 101 5.97 5.55 -1.42
N THR A 102 6.96 6.46 -1.37
CA THR A 102 7.35 7.09 -0.10
C THR A 102 6.21 7.89 0.52
N LEU A 103 5.56 8.77 -0.27
CA LEU A 103 4.46 9.61 0.23
C LEU A 103 3.24 8.75 0.62
N ALA A 104 2.89 7.78 -0.21
CA ALA A 104 1.77 6.88 0.06
C ALA A 104 1.99 6.02 1.32
N THR A 105 3.22 5.53 1.54
CA THR A 105 3.55 4.78 2.76
C THR A 105 3.57 5.68 3.99
N LEU A 106 4.13 6.89 3.90
CA LEU A 106 4.13 7.85 5.01
C LEU A 106 2.72 8.32 5.38
N SER A 107 1.82 8.46 4.39
CA SER A 107 0.43 8.86 4.66
C SER A 107 -0.32 7.85 5.55
N LEU A 108 0.11 6.58 5.59
CA LEU A 108 -0.48 5.56 6.44
C LEU A 108 -0.22 5.78 7.94
N LEU A 109 0.79 6.58 8.29
CA LEU A 109 1.04 6.97 9.68
C LEU A 109 -0.11 7.80 10.25
N ILE A 110 -0.77 8.59 9.42
CA ILE A 110 -1.88 9.47 9.86
C ILE A 110 -3.02 8.65 10.47
N PRO A 111 -3.68 7.73 9.72
CA PRO A 111 -4.77 6.94 10.28
C PRO A 111 -4.30 6.01 11.40
N THR A 112 -3.07 5.46 11.33
CA THR A 112 -2.57 4.52 12.33
C THR A 112 -2.35 5.21 13.67
N ILE A 113 -1.70 6.38 13.68
CA ILE A 113 -1.44 7.14 14.91
C ILE A 113 -2.76 7.68 15.47
N TRP A 114 -3.60 8.25 14.60
CA TRP A 114 -4.89 8.80 15.03
C TRP A 114 -5.82 7.74 15.61
N MET A 115 -5.88 6.56 14.99
CA MET A 115 -6.61 5.40 15.53
C MET A 115 -6.12 5.03 16.92
N GLY A 116 -4.78 4.98 17.13
CA GLY A 116 -4.20 4.66 18.43
C GLY A 116 -4.63 5.64 19.55
N PHE A 117 -4.77 6.93 19.25
CA PHE A 117 -5.30 7.89 20.21
C PHE A 117 -6.82 7.81 20.35
N ALA A 118 -7.55 7.68 19.25
CA ALA A 118 -9.01 7.65 19.28
C ALA A 118 -9.58 6.45 20.05
N LEU A 119 -8.87 5.32 20.05
CA LEU A 119 -9.26 4.11 20.81
C LEU A 119 -9.05 4.22 22.32
N GLN A 120 -8.35 5.23 22.80
CA GLN A 120 -8.10 5.42 24.24
C GLN A 120 -9.28 6.08 24.96
N ASP A 121 -10.19 6.73 24.24
CA ASP A 121 -11.36 7.39 24.79
C ASP A 121 -12.65 6.74 24.25
N PRO A 122 -13.40 5.99 25.09
CA PRO A 122 -14.68 5.38 24.69
C PRO A 122 -15.75 6.39 24.23
N ASN A 123 -15.59 7.67 24.56
CA ASN A 123 -16.52 8.73 24.13
C ASN A 123 -16.18 9.30 22.74
N THR A 124 -15.11 8.79 22.10
CA THR A 124 -14.76 9.24 20.74
C THR A 124 -15.94 9.03 19.78
N PRO A 125 -16.39 10.09 19.08
CA PRO A 125 -17.59 10.02 18.26
C PRO A 125 -17.38 9.15 17.01
N PHE A 126 -18.46 8.54 16.53
CA PHE A 126 -18.49 7.76 15.30
C PHE A 126 -17.85 8.47 14.09
N ALA A 127 -18.11 9.78 13.94
CA ALA A 127 -17.55 10.56 12.84
C ALA A 127 -16.02 10.55 12.80
N THR A 128 -15.35 10.57 13.94
CA THR A 128 -13.89 10.46 14.03
C THR A 128 -13.42 9.12 13.49
N PHE A 129 -14.02 8.03 13.91
CA PHE A 129 -13.70 6.70 13.40
C PHE A 129 -14.03 6.53 11.92
N ALA A 130 -15.11 7.13 11.44
CA ALA A 130 -15.45 7.11 10.01
C ALA A 130 -14.38 7.80 9.15
N ILE A 131 -13.83 8.93 9.60
CA ILE A 131 -12.72 9.62 8.92
C ILE A 131 -11.45 8.76 8.94
N ILE A 132 -11.09 8.19 10.09
CA ILE A 132 -9.93 7.30 10.20
C ILE A 132 -10.09 6.09 9.28
N ALA A 133 -11.30 5.49 9.22
CA ALA A 133 -11.62 4.38 8.34
C ALA A 133 -11.40 4.73 6.86
N LEU A 134 -11.88 5.90 6.42
CA LEU A 134 -11.64 6.40 5.06
C LEU A 134 -10.14 6.56 4.75
N LEU A 135 -9.37 7.08 5.71
CA LEU A 135 -7.91 7.25 5.55
C LEU A 135 -7.17 5.90 5.54
N CYS A 136 -7.63 4.89 6.27
CA CYS A 136 -7.07 3.53 6.20
C CYS A 136 -7.19 2.93 4.79
N GLY A 137 -8.17 3.36 3.99
CA GLY A 137 -8.31 2.95 2.60
C GLY A 137 -7.13 3.33 1.69
N PHE A 138 -6.29 4.30 2.08
CA PHE A 138 -5.04 4.59 1.37
C PHE A 138 -4.13 3.35 1.30
N GLY A 139 -4.13 2.50 2.32
CA GLY A 139 -3.43 1.23 2.30
C GLY A 139 -3.90 0.30 1.17
N GLY A 140 -5.21 0.17 1.00
CA GLY A 140 -5.79 -0.59 -0.11
C GLY A 140 -5.50 0.02 -1.49
N ALA A 141 -5.42 1.34 -1.58
CA ALA A 141 -5.09 2.06 -2.82
C ALA A 141 -3.64 1.85 -3.28
N ASN A 142 -2.70 1.68 -2.34
CA ASN A 142 -1.28 1.44 -2.61
C ASN A 142 -1.04 0.19 -3.47
N PHE A 143 -1.96 -0.76 -3.50
CA PHE A 143 -1.87 -1.90 -4.40
C PHE A 143 -1.76 -1.46 -5.86
N ALA A 144 -2.60 -0.53 -6.32
CA ALA A 144 -2.62 -0.10 -7.71
C ALA A 144 -1.32 0.60 -8.12
N SER A 145 -0.81 1.52 -7.29
CA SER A 145 0.47 2.21 -7.57
C SER A 145 1.66 1.25 -7.50
N SER A 146 1.66 0.30 -6.58
CA SER A 146 2.71 -0.71 -6.47
C SER A 146 2.76 -1.62 -7.70
N MET A 147 1.60 -2.12 -8.16
CA MET A 147 1.52 -2.93 -9.39
C MET A 147 1.96 -2.15 -10.61
N SER A 148 1.47 -0.90 -10.77
CA SER A 148 1.88 -0.01 -11.84
C SER A 148 3.40 0.23 -11.85
N ASN A 149 3.98 0.53 -10.68
CA ASN A 149 5.43 0.71 -10.55
C ASN A 149 6.21 -0.52 -11.00
N ILE A 150 5.85 -1.73 -10.53
CA ILE A 150 6.52 -2.97 -10.92
C ILE A 150 6.38 -3.25 -12.42
N SER A 151 5.21 -3.00 -13.00
CA SER A 151 5.00 -3.22 -14.42
C SER A 151 5.92 -2.39 -15.32
N PHE A 152 6.28 -1.16 -14.91
CA PHE A 152 7.24 -0.32 -15.65
C PHE A 152 8.68 -0.80 -15.55
N PHE A 153 9.04 -1.50 -14.46
CA PHE A 153 10.42 -1.93 -14.25
C PHE A 153 10.77 -3.24 -14.95
N TYR A 154 9.80 -4.12 -15.23
CA TYR A 154 10.06 -5.46 -15.76
C TYR A 154 9.68 -5.59 -17.24
N PRO A 155 10.45 -6.39 -18.03
CA PRO A 155 10.05 -6.75 -19.38
C PRO A 155 8.76 -7.56 -19.37
N LYS A 156 7.97 -7.48 -20.44
CA LYS A 156 6.64 -8.13 -20.54
C LYS A 156 6.68 -9.61 -20.20
N SER A 157 7.74 -10.31 -20.60
CA SER A 157 7.94 -11.74 -20.33
C SER A 157 8.06 -12.07 -18.83
N GLN A 158 8.47 -11.14 -17.99
CA GLN A 158 8.71 -11.33 -16.55
C GLN A 158 7.74 -10.53 -15.66
N GLN A 159 6.93 -9.63 -16.23
CA GLN A 159 5.98 -8.81 -15.48
C GLN A 159 5.01 -9.62 -14.64
N GLY A 160 4.45 -10.71 -15.20
CA GLY A 160 3.50 -11.57 -14.49
C GLY A 160 4.09 -12.15 -13.21
N THR A 161 5.32 -12.65 -13.28
CA THR A 161 6.03 -13.22 -12.12
C THR A 161 6.35 -12.15 -11.09
N ALA A 162 6.88 -10.99 -11.53
CA ALA A 162 7.24 -9.91 -10.62
C ALA A 162 6.03 -9.31 -9.91
N MET A 163 4.94 -9.06 -10.63
CA MET A 163 3.69 -8.58 -10.05
C MET A 163 3.04 -9.62 -9.14
N GLY A 164 3.10 -10.90 -9.51
CA GLY A 164 2.61 -12.00 -8.67
C GLY A 164 3.35 -12.11 -7.35
N LEU A 165 4.69 -11.98 -7.36
CA LEU A 165 5.50 -11.93 -6.14
C LEU A 165 5.16 -10.71 -5.28
N ASN A 166 5.06 -9.53 -5.90
CA ASN A 166 4.71 -8.30 -5.19
C ASN A 166 3.32 -8.40 -4.54
N ALA A 167 2.33 -8.89 -5.28
CA ALA A 167 0.97 -9.08 -4.78
C ALA A 167 0.91 -10.14 -3.68
N GLY A 168 1.50 -11.32 -3.91
CA GLY A 168 1.44 -12.43 -2.97
C GLY A 168 2.14 -12.14 -1.66
N LEU A 169 3.40 -11.68 -1.71
CA LEU A 169 4.18 -11.36 -0.52
C LEU A 169 3.66 -10.09 0.17
N GLY A 170 3.18 -9.09 -0.59
CA GLY A 170 2.54 -7.92 -0.01
C GLY A 170 1.26 -8.27 0.75
N ASN A 171 0.48 -9.21 0.21
CA ASN A 171 -0.78 -9.65 0.84
C ASN A 171 -0.57 -10.43 2.15
N LEU A 172 0.65 -10.91 2.43
CA LEU A 172 0.98 -11.49 3.73
C LEU A 172 0.73 -10.50 4.89
N GLY A 173 0.73 -9.19 4.63
CA GLY A 173 0.35 -8.18 5.62
C GLY A 173 -1.03 -8.41 6.22
N VAL A 174 -1.99 -8.89 5.42
CA VAL A 174 -3.34 -9.27 5.88
C VAL A 174 -3.24 -10.43 6.90
N SER A 175 -2.56 -11.50 6.52
CA SER A 175 -2.42 -12.67 7.37
C SER A 175 -1.64 -12.37 8.65
N VAL A 176 -0.57 -11.58 8.54
CA VAL A 176 0.24 -11.16 9.71
C VAL A 176 -0.62 -10.39 10.71
N MET A 177 -1.44 -9.44 10.27
CA MET A 177 -2.31 -8.67 11.17
C MET A 177 -3.40 -9.55 11.80
N GLN A 178 -4.03 -10.44 11.04
CA GLN A 178 -5.04 -11.36 11.57
C GLN A 178 -4.46 -12.36 12.59
N PHE A 179 -3.17 -12.66 12.49
CA PHE A 179 -2.50 -13.56 13.40
C PHE A 179 -1.96 -12.86 14.66
N LEU A 180 -1.44 -11.63 14.51
CA LEU A 180 -0.80 -10.89 15.62
C LEU A 180 -1.78 -10.10 16.47
N VAL A 181 -2.93 -9.70 15.90
CA VAL A 181 -3.94 -8.91 16.61
C VAL A 181 -5.14 -9.81 16.88
N PRO A 182 -5.25 -10.36 18.10
CA PRO A 182 -6.30 -11.30 18.49
C PRO A 182 -7.66 -10.63 18.66
#